data_bb3beea71cc69f503608d4d75a3bf0e7
#
_entry.id   bb3beea71cc69f503608d4d75a3bf0e7
#
_cell.length_a   1.000
_cell.length_b   1.000
_cell.length_c   1.000
_cell.angle_alpha   90.00
_cell.angle_beta   90.00
_cell.angle_gamma   90.00
#
_symmetry.space_group_name_H-M   'P 1'
#
loop_
_entity.id
_entity.type
_entity.pdbx_description
1 polymer ?
#
loop_
_entity_poly.entity_id
_entity_poly.type
_entity_poly.pdbx_seq_one_letter_code
_entity_poly.pdbx_strand_id
1 'polypeptide(L)'
;MNYLAHLYLAGPEPEARLGALLGDFVFGQAALADWGALERREIVIHRRVDRYTDEHPQVVAARRLFAHGRQRYAGIALDVYYDHCLARDWARYCDTPLDAFTASFYWYLLSRQDELPERLRRIAPLMASGDWLGSYRQRDSVDLAVTRI
;
A
#
# COMPACT_ATOMS: atom_id res chain seq x y z
N MET A 1 -1.16 6.98 -1.74
CA MET A 1 0.04 6.32 -1.14
C MET A 1 0.06 4.86 -1.56
N ASN A 2 1.20 4.17 -1.47
CA ASN A 2 1.28 2.78 -1.86
C ASN A 2 1.08 1.84 -0.64
N TYR A 3 1.13 0.53 -0.83
CA TYR A 3 0.72 -0.49 0.14
C TYR A 3 1.40 -0.40 1.50
N LEU A 4 2.73 -0.25 1.56
CA LEU A 4 3.46 -0.25 2.83
C LEU A 4 3.05 0.91 3.73
N ALA A 5 2.87 2.10 3.16
CA ALA A 5 2.45 3.27 3.93
C ALA A 5 1.03 3.11 4.50
N HIS A 6 0.10 2.54 3.74
CA HIS A 6 -1.24 2.25 4.26
C HIS A 6 -1.22 1.24 5.40
N LEU A 7 -0.42 0.16 5.27
CA LEU A 7 -0.26 -0.83 6.34
C LEU A 7 0.39 -0.24 7.60
N TYR A 8 1.36 0.66 7.43
CA TYR A 8 2.00 1.36 8.54
C TYR A 8 1.03 2.26 9.30
N LEU A 9 0.14 2.97 8.58
CA LEU A 9 -0.84 3.88 9.15
C LEU A 9 -2.06 3.16 9.76
N ALA A 10 -2.27 1.89 9.41
CA ALA A 10 -3.38 1.09 9.95
C ALA A 10 -3.19 0.79 11.44
N GLY A 11 -4.29 0.44 12.10
CA GLY A 11 -4.25 -0.11 13.45
C GLY A 11 -3.37 -1.37 13.55
N PRO A 12 -2.95 -1.75 14.76
CA PRO A 12 -2.04 -2.88 14.95
C PRO A 12 -2.69 -4.23 14.69
N GLU A 13 -4.02 -4.30 14.64
CA GLU A 13 -4.76 -5.53 14.44
C GLU A 13 -4.55 -6.05 13.01
N PRO A 14 -4.41 -7.38 12.81
CA PRO A 14 -4.24 -7.96 11.48
C PRO A 14 -5.38 -7.60 10.51
N GLU A 15 -6.62 -7.56 10.99
CA GLU A 15 -7.81 -7.16 10.24
C GLU A 15 -7.73 -5.70 9.78
N ALA A 16 -7.20 -4.81 10.63
CA ALA A 16 -7.01 -3.42 10.27
C ALA A 16 -6.01 -3.27 9.11
N ARG A 17 -4.89 -3.98 9.17
CA ARG A 17 -3.90 -3.99 8.08
C ARG A 17 -4.47 -4.60 6.80
N LEU A 18 -5.26 -5.67 6.90
CA LEU A 18 -5.96 -6.21 5.74
C LEU A 18 -6.90 -5.17 5.13
N GLY A 19 -7.69 -4.48 5.94
CA GLY A 19 -8.57 -3.40 5.49
C GLY A 19 -7.82 -2.28 4.78
N ALA A 20 -6.64 -1.90 5.30
CA ALA A 20 -5.79 -0.91 4.67
C ALA A 20 -5.30 -1.34 3.27
N LEU A 21 -4.98 -2.62 3.06
CA LEU A 21 -4.66 -3.15 1.73
C LEU A 21 -5.90 -3.21 0.82
N LEU A 22 -7.03 -3.64 1.37
CA LEU A 22 -8.29 -3.80 0.62
C LEU A 22 -8.81 -2.51 0.00
N GLY A 23 -8.35 -1.35 0.46
CA GLY A 23 -8.73 -0.05 -0.12
C GLY A 23 -8.51 0.05 -1.63
N ASP A 24 -7.50 -0.64 -2.17
CA ASP A 24 -7.19 -0.69 -3.61
C ASP A 24 -7.93 -1.81 -4.37
N PHE A 25 -8.68 -2.64 -3.67
CA PHE A 25 -9.32 -3.83 -4.25
C PHE A 25 -10.83 -3.88 -4.04
N VAL A 26 -11.37 -3.08 -3.12
CA VAL A 26 -12.80 -3.00 -2.81
C VAL A 26 -13.34 -1.66 -3.27
N PHE A 27 -14.23 -1.68 -4.27
CA PHE A 27 -14.76 -0.48 -4.89
C PHE A 27 -16.23 -0.26 -4.55
N GLY A 28 -16.59 1.02 -4.37
CA GLY A 28 -17.96 1.42 -4.06
C GLY A 28 -18.33 1.21 -2.58
N GLN A 29 -19.53 1.68 -2.25
CA GLN A 29 -20.05 1.63 -0.88
C GLN A 29 -20.69 0.28 -0.56
N ALA A 30 -21.37 -0.32 -1.54
CA ALA A 30 -22.06 -1.59 -1.35
C ALA A 30 -21.12 -2.75 -1.00
N ALA A 31 -19.93 -2.79 -1.63
CA ALA A 31 -18.92 -3.82 -1.38
C ALA A 31 -18.32 -3.79 0.05
N LEU A 32 -18.50 -2.70 0.78
CA LEU A 32 -18.05 -2.61 2.18
C LEU A 32 -18.84 -3.53 3.10
N ALA A 33 -20.08 -3.88 2.75
CA ALA A 33 -20.93 -4.73 3.58
C ALA A 33 -20.38 -6.16 3.77
N ASP A 34 -19.54 -6.62 2.83
CA ASP A 34 -18.95 -7.97 2.84
C ASP A 34 -17.80 -8.10 3.86
N TRP A 35 -17.37 -6.99 4.47
CA TRP A 35 -16.18 -6.92 5.33
C TRP A 35 -16.55 -6.63 6.80
N GLY A 36 -15.70 -7.09 7.72
CA GLY A 36 -15.83 -6.83 9.15
C GLY A 36 -15.68 -5.33 9.49
N ALA A 37 -16.00 -4.97 10.72
CA ALA A 37 -16.02 -3.56 11.14
C ALA A 37 -14.63 -2.88 11.04
N LEU A 38 -13.55 -3.61 11.39
CA LEU A 38 -12.19 -3.09 11.31
C LEU A 38 -11.75 -2.91 9.87
N GLU A 39 -11.96 -3.92 9.02
CA GLU A 39 -11.61 -3.84 7.60
C GLU A 39 -12.37 -2.68 6.91
N ARG A 40 -13.67 -2.54 7.16
CA ARG A 40 -14.46 -1.43 6.60
C ARG A 40 -13.92 -0.06 7.00
N ARG A 41 -13.58 0.10 8.29
CA ARG A 41 -13.00 1.32 8.80
C ARG A 41 -11.72 1.67 8.06
N GLU A 42 -10.83 0.71 7.91
CA GLU A 42 -9.53 0.94 7.28
C GLU A 42 -9.63 1.12 5.77
N ILE A 43 -10.56 0.47 5.07
CA ILE A 43 -10.87 0.77 3.66
C ILE A 43 -11.27 2.25 3.49
N VAL A 44 -12.10 2.76 4.40
CA VAL A 44 -12.52 4.17 4.37
C VAL A 44 -11.34 5.09 4.69
N ILE A 45 -10.51 4.74 5.67
CA ILE A 45 -9.30 5.49 6.04
C ILE A 45 -8.33 5.52 4.86
N HIS A 46 -8.08 4.39 4.21
CA HIS A 46 -7.24 4.30 3.01
C HIS A 46 -7.64 5.36 1.96
N ARG A 47 -8.91 5.41 1.60
CA ARG A 47 -9.43 6.37 0.61
C ARG A 47 -9.26 7.83 1.05
N ARG A 48 -9.33 8.08 2.37
CA ARG A 48 -9.12 9.44 2.93
C ARG A 48 -7.65 9.82 2.93
N VAL A 49 -6.77 8.88 3.23
CA VAL A 49 -5.30 9.07 3.18
C VAL A 49 -4.88 9.39 1.76
N ASP A 50 -5.35 8.65 0.77
CA ASP A 50 -5.06 8.92 -0.64
C ASP A 50 -5.47 10.32 -1.06
N ARG A 51 -6.69 10.71 -0.74
CA ARG A 51 -7.17 12.07 -1.05
C ARG A 51 -6.32 13.12 -0.38
N TYR A 52 -6.04 12.96 0.92
CA TYR A 52 -5.20 13.91 1.67
C TYR A 52 -3.81 14.04 1.05
N THR A 53 -3.20 12.92 0.70
CA THR A 53 -1.85 12.89 0.09
C THR A 53 -1.87 13.55 -1.29
N ASP A 54 -2.84 13.21 -2.12
CA ASP A 54 -2.97 13.73 -3.47
C ASP A 54 -3.18 15.25 -3.51
N GLU A 55 -3.88 15.79 -2.53
CA GLU A 55 -4.18 17.23 -2.39
C GLU A 55 -3.06 17.99 -1.66
N HIS A 56 -2.09 17.29 -1.06
CA HIS A 56 -1.03 17.93 -0.29
C HIS A 56 -0.14 18.82 -1.19
N PRO A 57 0.12 20.08 -0.80
CA PRO A 57 0.86 21.04 -1.66
C PRO A 57 2.21 20.53 -2.14
N GLN A 58 2.95 19.79 -1.32
CA GLN A 58 4.25 19.23 -1.71
C GLN A 58 4.09 18.11 -2.75
N VAL A 59 3.05 17.29 -2.66
CA VAL A 59 2.76 16.24 -3.65
C VAL A 59 2.34 16.86 -4.97
N VAL A 60 1.48 17.88 -4.92
CA VAL A 60 1.08 18.65 -6.11
C VAL A 60 2.30 19.30 -6.78
N ALA A 61 3.21 19.88 -6.00
CA ALA A 61 4.47 20.44 -6.52
C ALA A 61 5.37 19.36 -7.14
N ALA A 62 5.53 18.21 -6.47
CA ALA A 62 6.33 17.10 -6.98
C ALA A 62 5.81 16.55 -8.31
N ARG A 63 4.48 16.42 -8.48
CA ARG A 63 3.86 16.00 -9.74
C ARG A 63 4.22 16.92 -10.92
N ARG A 64 4.40 18.21 -10.68
CA ARG A 64 4.77 19.19 -11.71
C ARG A 64 6.20 19.03 -12.21
N LEU A 65 7.07 18.33 -11.47
CA LEU A 65 8.46 18.07 -11.88
C LEU A 65 8.54 16.99 -12.97
N PHE A 66 7.49 16.22 -13.18
CA PHE A 66 7.46 15.21 -14.23
C PHE A 66 7.33 15.86 -15.62
N ALA A 67 8.07 15.32 -16.59
CA ALA A 67 8.06 15.82 -17.95
C ALA A 67 6.64 15.79 -18.58
N HIS A 68 6.39 16.70 -19.50
CA HIS A 68 5.14 16.72 -20.25
C HIS A 68 4.87 15.34 -20.89
N GLY A 69 3.63 14.86 -20.80
CA GLY A 69 3.20 13.54 -21.26
C GLY A 69 3.38 12.41 -20.25
N ARG A 70 4.22 12.58 -19.20
CA ARG A 70 4.39 11.61 -18.12
C ARG A 70 3.65 12.00 -16.84
N GLN A 71 3.11 13.18 -16.75
CA GLN A 71 2.42 13.70 -15.55
C GLN A 71 1.22 12.82 -15.12
N ARG A 72 0.57 12.14 -16.06
CA ARG A 72 -0.51 11.20 -15.76
C ARG A 72 -0.07 10.01 -14.88
N TYR A 73 1.21 9.66 -14.92
CA TYR A 73 1.78 8.56 -14.14
C TYR A 73 2.49 9.05 -12.85
N ALA A 74 2.60 10.38 -12.68
CA ALA A 74 3.35 10.96 -11.59
C ALA A 74 2.81 10.54 -10.21
N GLY A 75 1.50 10.41 -10.06
CA GLY A 75 0.88 9.94 -8.82
C GLY A 75 1.39 8.56 -8.43
N ILE A 76 1.29 7.59 -9.33
CA ILE A 76 1.72 6.20 -9.08
C ILE A 76 3.22 6.15 -8.79
N ALA A 77 4.04 6.88 -9.56
CA ALA A 77 5.48 6.91 -9.35
C ALA A 77 5.86 7.50 -7.98
N LEU A 78 5.18 8.56 -7.55
CA LEU A 78 5.39 9.17 -6.23
C LEU A 78 4.94 8.24 -5.11
N ASP A 79 3.83 7.53 -5.26
CA ASP A 79 3.35 6.57 -4.27
C ASP A 79 4.37 5.47 -4.01
N VAL A 80 4.93 4.89 -5.07
CA VAL A 80 6.00 3.89 -4.97
C VAL A 80 7.26 4.49 -4.34
N TYR A 81 7.61 5.72 -4.71
CA TYR A 81 8.77 6.41 -4.15
C TYR A 81 8.61 6.72 -2.65
N TYR A 82 7.41 7.09 -2.19
CA TYR A 82 7.16 7.31 -0.76
C TYR A 82 7.24 6.02 0.04
N ASP A 83 6.75 4.90 -0.49
CA ASP A 83 6.96 3.59 0.13
C ASP A 83 8.45 3.21 0.20
N HIS A 84 9.24 3.56 -0.83
CA HIS A 84 10.70 3.39 -0.78
C HIS A 84 11.32 4.21 0.36
N CYS A 85 10.99 5.48 0.49
CA CYS A 85 11.51 6.32 1.56
C CYS A 85 11.14 5.77 2.94
N LEU A 86 9.89 5.32 3.11
CA LEU A 86 9.44 4.69 4.35
C LEU A 86 10.20 3.40 4.65
N ALA A 87 10.33 2.50 3.68
CA ALA A 87 11.03 1.22 3.85
C ALA A 87 12.53 1.39 4.15
N ARG A 88 13.18 2.34 3.46
CA ARG A 88 14.60 2.69 3.66
C ARG A 88 14.86 3.19 5.09
N ASP A 89 13.99 4.06 5.57
CA ASP A 89 14.15 4.74 6.86
C ASP A 89 13.26 4.11 7.95
N TRP A 90 12.78 2.88 7.74
CA TRP A 90 11.76 2.20 8.56
C TRP A 90 12.02 2.25 10.06
N ALA A 91 13.26 2.02 10.49
CA ALA A 91 13.63 2.03 11.91
C ALA A 91 13.42 3.38 12.62
N ARG A 92 13.21 4.46 11.86
CA ARG A 92 12.87 5.79 12.42
C ARG A 92 11.39 5.92 12.77
N TYR A 93 10.56 5.03 12.23
CA TYR A 93 9.10 5.12 12.29
C TYR A 93 8.46 3.96 13.05
N CYS A 94 9.11 2.81 13.10
CA CYS A 94 8.55 1.60 13.69
C CYS A 94 9.62 0.81 14.45
N ASP A 95 9.31 0.40 15.68
CA ASP A 95 10.22 -0.41 16.51
C ASP A 95 10.28 -1.88 16.04
N THR A 96 9.22 -2.38 15.42
CA THR A 96 9.23 -3.72 14.82
C THR A 96 10.04 -3.70 13.53
N PRO A 97 11.07 -4.57 13.36
CA PRO A 97 11.82 -4.65 12.12
C PRO A 97 10.92 -4.87 10.89
N LEU A 98 11.27 -4.25 9.76
CA LEU A 98 10.45 -4.33 8.54
C LEU A 98 10.16 -5.77 8.13
N ASP A 99 11.17 -6.66 8.18
CA ASP A 99 11.01 -8.07 7.80
C ASP A 99 9.98 -8.79 8.69
N ALA A 100 9.97 -8.51 9.99
CA ALA A 100 8.99 -9.08 10.91
C ALA A 100 7.58 -8.50 10.66
N PHE A 101 7.51 -7.19 10.37
CA PHE A 101 6.26 -6.51 10.06
C PHE A 101 5.61 -7.08 8.78
N THR A 102 6.37 -7.20 7.70
CA THR A 102 5.87 -7.73 6.42
C THR A 102 5.54 -9.22 6.50
N ALA A 103 6.38 -10.02 7.16
CA ALA A 103 6.15 -11.45 7.32
C ALA A 103 4.86 -11.74 8.10
N SER A 104 4.60 -11.02 9.19
CA SER A 104 3.35 -11.17 9.95
C SER A 104 2.13 -10.82 9.13
N PHE A 105 2.22 -9.77 8.32
CA PHE A 105 1.15 -9.37 7.42
C PHE A 105 0.89 -10.41 6.32
N TYR A 106 1.94 -10.91 5.65
CA TYR A 106 1.79 -11.95 4.62
C TYR A 106 1.16 -13.23 5.17
N TRP A 107 1.58 -13.63 6.37
CA TRP A 107 0.98 -14.79 7.02
C TRP A 107 -0.54 -14.63 7.18
N TYR A 108 -0.98 -13.48 7.69
CA TYR A 108 -2.39 -13.19 7.85
C TYR A 108 -3.12 -13.06 6.51
N LEU A 109 -2.56 -12.36 5.54
CA LEU A 109 -3.11 -12.20 4.20
C LEU A 109 -3.39 -13.55 3.53
N LEU A 110 -2.42 -14.48 3.60
CA LEU A 110 -2.57 -15.81 3.03
C LEU A 110 -3.55 -16.68 3.81
N SER A 111 -3.66 -16.52 5.11
CA SER A 111 -4.67 -17.22 5.92
C SER A 111 -6.11 -16.85 5.56
N ARG A 112 -6.31 -15.67 4.96
CA ARG A 112 -7.62 -15.15 4.52
C ARG A 112 -7.80 -15.24 3.00
N GLN A 113 -6.94 -15.96 2.29
CA GLN A 113 -6.86 -15.93 0.82
C GLN A 113 -8.20 -16.23 0.13
N ASP A 114 -8.98 -17.18 0.64
CA ASP A 114 -10.27 -17.57 0.04
C ASP A 114 -11.35 -16.48 0.09
N GLU A 115 -11.22 -15.54 1.03
CA GLU A 115 -12.14 -14.42 1.21
C GLU A 115 -11.75 -13.19 0.39
N LEU A 116 -10.53 -13.15 -0.15
CA LEU A 116 -10.00 -11.98 -0.86
C LEU A 116 -10.69 -11.74 -2.20
N PRO A 117 -10.82 -10.47 -2.64
CA PRO A 117 -11.23 -10.14 -4.00
C PRO A 117 -10.35 -10.87 -5.01
N GLU A 118 -10.93 -11.27 -6.14
CA GLU A 118 -10.26 -12.13 -7.14
C GLU A 118 -8.86 -11.63 -7.54
N ARG A 119 -8.73 -10.34 -7.80
CA ARG A 119 -7.43 -9.75 -8.17
C ARG A 119 -6.42 -9.90 -7.05
N LEU A 120 -6.79 -9.60 -5.79
CA LEU A 120 -5.89 -9.72 -4.64
C LEU A 120 -5.57 -11.17 -4.35
N ARG A 121 -6.55 -12.08 -4.44
CA ARG A 121 -6.35 -13.53 -4.26
C ARG A 121 -5.27 -14.08 -5.19
N ARG A 122 -5.21 -13.62 -6.44
CA ARG A 122 -4.20 -14.05 -7.41
C ARG A 122 -2.81 -13.50 -7.10
N ILE A 123 -2.70 -12.26 -6.63
CA ILE A 123 -1.40 -11.64 -6.40
C ILE A 123 -0.85 -11.85 -4.99
N ALA A 124 -1.67 -12.16 -3.99
CA ALA A 124 -1.24 -12.33 -2.60
C ALA A 124 -0.09 -13.35 -2.41
N PRO A 125 -0.13 -14.55 -3.04
CA PRO A 125 1.01 -15.48 -2.96
C PRO A 125 2.30 -14.91 -3.57
N LEU A 126 2.20 -14.15 -4.64
CA LEU A 126 3.34 -13.51 -5.30
C LEU A 126 3.90 -12.36 -4.46
N MET A 127 3.03 -11.57 -3.82
CA MET A 127 3.44 -10.54 -2.86
C MET A 127 4.25 -11.12 -1.72
N ALA A 128 3.77 -12.23 -1.14
CA ALA A 128 4.42 -12.89 -0.01
C ALA A 128 5.74 -13.54 -0.41
N SER A 129 5.76 -14.33 -1.49
CA SER A 129 6.97 -15.05 -1.93
C SER A 129 8.07 -14.11 -2.43
N GLY A 130 7.70 -12.98 -3.01
CA GLY A 130 8.63 -11.96 -3.52
C GLY A 130 8.94 -10.85 -2.52
N ASP A 131 8.39 -10.91 -1.30
CA ASP A 131 8.50 -9.84 -0.30
C ASP A 131 8.31 -8.44 -0.92
N TRP A 132 7.19 -8.22 -1.61
CA TRP A 132 6.96 -6.96 -2.33
C TRP A 132 7.08 -5.73 -1.43
N LEU A 133 6.53 -5.80 -0.22
CA LEU A 133 6.55 -4.67 0.72
C LEU A 133 7.96 -4.38 1.22
N GLY A 134 8.72 -5.41 1.61
CA GLY A 134 10.11 -5.27 2.06
C GLY A 134 11.06 -4.90 0.93
N SER A 135 10.76 -5.31 -0.31
CA SER A 135 11.59 -5.00 -1.48
C SER A 135 11.67 -3.51 -1.79
N TYR A 136 10.71 -2.71 -1.35
CA TYR A 136 10.74 -1.25 -1.52
C TYR A 136 11.94 -0.58 -0.86
N ARG A 137 12.61 -1.22 0.11
CA ARG A 137 13.89 -0.71 0.65
C ARG A 137 15.00 -0.63 -0.39
N GLN A 138 14.91 -1.40 -1.47
CA GLN A 138 15.88 -1.44 -2.56
C GLN A 138 15.45 -0.53 -3.70
N ARG A 139 16.34 0.36 -4.13
CA ARG A 139 16.06 1.33 -5.20
C ARG A 139 15.72 0.64 -6.52
N ASP A 140 16.40 -0.44 -6.85
CA ASP A 140 16.16 -1.18 -8.10
C ASP A 140 14.71 -1.70 -8.20
N SER A 141 14.09 -2.04 -7.09
CA SER A 141 12.68 -2.44 -7.04
C SER A 141 11.74 -1.28 -7.38
N VAL A 142 12.10 -0.06 -6.97
CA VAL A 142 11.36 1.16 -7.31
C VAL A 142 11.49 1.48 -8.80
N ASP A 143 12.72 1.43 -9.32
CA ASP A 143 12.99 1.68 -10.74
C ASP A 143 12.23 0.67 -11.62
N LEU A 144 12.18 -0.60 -11.22
CA LEU A 144 11.41 -1.63 -11.90
C LEU A 144 9.90 -1.37 -11.84
N ALA A 145 9.37 -0.95 -10.69
CA ALA A 145 7.96 -0.63 -10.54
C ALA A 145 7.56 0.56 -11.41
N VAL A 146 8.38 1.61 -11.43
CA VAL A 146 8.15 2.81 -12.25
C VAL A 146 8.28 2.55 -13.75
N THR A 147 9.17 1.64 -14.16
CA THR A 147 9.30 1.29 -15.60
C THR A 147 8.15 0.46 -16.14
N ARG A 148 7.35 -0.17 -15.26
CA ARG A 148 6.16 -0.98 -15.63
C ARG A 148 4.87 -0.16 -15.72
N ILE A 149 4.92 1.12 -15.38
CA ILE A 149 3.81 2.08 -15.49
C ILE A 149 3.80 2.66 -16.93
#